data_8f83ff69773fc8d2382816cbf96c13f5
#
_entry.id   8f83ff69773fc8d2382816cbf96c13f5
#
_cell.length_a   1.000
_cell.length_b   1.000
_cell.length_c   1.000
_cell.angle_alpha   90.00
_cell.angle_beta   90.00
_cell.angle_gamma   90.00
#
_symmetry.space_group_name_H-M   'P 1'
#
loop_
_entity.id
_entity.type
_entity.pdbx_description
1 polymer ?
#
loop_
_entity_poly.entity_id
_entity_poly.type
_entity_poly.pdbx_seq_one_letter_code
_entity_poly.pdbx_strand_id
1 'polypeptide(L)'
;MHAYSSYSLNESLFEDFPHLLTATHIVKGEKKLKLSNKKIITTGIFDLFPELFLTENPQNSEEYCCLVGRSKGKRCYRWISHKYINCGENYYKYKVILSKSNGSGELGEALSSPFIAEPFTGFTQTFLCIGAFDTKKEAENAMKYIKTKFARVMLGVLKVTQDNPPEKWRYVPLQDFTAASDIDWSASIPDIDRQLYNKYGLSQEEIDFIEEKVRAMD
;
A
#
# COMPACT_ATOMS: atom_id res chain seq x y z
N MET A 1 5.26 6.46 10.24
CA MET A 1 4.52 5.23 9.82
C MET A 1 5.43 4.32 9.01
N HIS A 2 5.32 2.99 9.21
CA HIS A 2 6.01 2.02 8.37
C HIS A 2 5.18 1.71 7.13
N ALA A 3 5.81 1.86 5.96
CA ALA A 3 5.23 1.53 4.68
C ALA A 3 6.15 0.56 3.93
N TYR A 4 5.56 -0.35 3.17
CA TYR A 4 6.27 -1.43 2.49
C TYR A 4 5.98 -1.43 0.99
N SER A 5 7.02 -1.72 0.21
CA SER A 5 6.89 -2.00 -1.23
C SER A 5 6.33 -3.39 -1.49
N SER A 6 5.99 -3.66 -2.76
CA SER A 6 5.63 -5.00 -3.22
C SER A 6 6.74 -6.02 -2.96
N TYR A 7 6.35 -7.29 -2.89
CA TYR A 7 7.27 -8.42 -2.73
C TYR A 7 8.12 -8.63 -3.98
N SER A 8 9.10 -9.53 -3.89
CA SER A 8 9.97 -9.90 -5.00
C SER A 8 9.71 -11.33 -5.47
N LEU A 9 9.97 -11.56 -6.76
CA LEU A 9 10.04 -12.90 -7.32
C LEU A 9 11.36 -13.57 -6.88
N ASN A 10 11.34 -14.88 -6.69
CA ASN A 10 12.54 -15.63 -6.35
C ASN A 10 13.12 -16.40 -7.56
N GLU A 11 14.25 -17.09 -7.36
CA GLU A 11 14.96 -17.81 -8.41
C GLU A 11 14.16 -18.98 -8.97
N SER A 12 13.39 -19.69 -8.13
CA SER A 12 12.63 -20.88 -8.55
C SER A 12 11.65 -20.56 -9.69
N LEU A 13 11.18 -19.31 -9.79
CA LEU A 13 10.36 -18.89 -10.93
C LEU A 13 11.13 -19.03 -12.24
N PHE A 14 12.38 -18.62 -12.28
CA PHE A 14 13.20 -18.61 -13.50
C PHE A 14 13.75 -20.01 -13.83
N GLU A 15 13.87 -20.88 -12.84
CA GLU A 15 14.20 -22.29 -13.03
C GLU A 15 13.06 -23.03 -13.72
N ASP A 16 11.81 -22.84 -13.25
CA ASP A 16 10.62 -23.46 -13.82
C ASP A 16 10.17 -22.82 -15.15
N PHE A 17 10.44 -21.52 -15.33
CA PHE A 17 10.08 -20.75 -16.51
C PHE A 17 11.30 -20.05 -17.13
N PRO A 18 12.25 -20.80 -17.73
CA PRO A 18 13.51 -20.24 -18.24
C PRO A 18 13.35 -19.13 -19.28
N HIS A 19 12.24 -19.14 -20.04
CA HIS A 19 11.95 -18.10 -21.02
C HIS A 19 11.79 -16.70 -20.39
N LEU A 20 11.44 -16.61 -19.10
CA LEU A 20 11.31 -15.35 -18.38
C LEU A 20 12.66 -14.69 -18.08
N LEU A 21 13.78 -15.40 -18.17
CA LEU A 21 15.13 -14.83 -18.04
C LEU A 21 15.42 -13.78 -19.12
N THR A 22 14.87 -13.98 -20.30
CA THR A 22 15.02 -13.06 -21.44
C THR A 22 13.81 -12.13 -21.63
N ALA A 23 12.73 -12.38 -20.91
CA ALA A 23 11.51 -11.62 -21.02
C ALA A 23 11.74 -10.15 -20.63
N THR A 24 11.30 -9.25 -21.49
CA THR A 24 11.40 -7.81 -21.28
C THR A 24 10.02 -7.18 -21.27
N HIS A 25 9.84 -6.15 -20.47
CA HIS A 25 8.64 -5.32 -20.49
C HIS A 25 9.00 -3.85 -20.64
N ILE A 26 8.11 -3.10 -21.24
CA ILE A 26 8.31 -1.66 -21.46
C ILE A 26 7.88 -0.91 -20.19
N VAL A 27 8.77 -0.05 -19.69
CA VAL A 27 8.50 0.80 -18.54
C VAL A 27 8.76 2.25 -18.96
N LYS A 28 7.79 3.11 -18.74
CA LYS A 28 7.88 4.57 -19.03
C LYS A 28 8.55 4.86 -20.37
N GLY A 29 7.84 4.64 -21.46
CA GLY A 29 8.33 4.84 -22.81
C GLY A 29 9.16 3.64 -23.31
N GLU A 30 10.29 3.89 -23.92
CA GLU A 30 11.06 2.85 -24.64
C GLU A 30 12.00 2.00 -23.75
N LYS A 31 12.04 2.23 -22.44
CA LYS A 31 12.97 1.52 -21.55
C LYS A 31 12.51 0.08 -21.33
N LYS A 32 13.21 -0.86 -21.96
CA LYS A 32 13.00 -2.30 -21.72
C LYS A 32 13.69 -2.74 -20.43
N LEU A 33 12.94 -3.33 -19.52
CA LEU A 33 13.48 -3.95 -18.31
C LEU A 33 13.29 -5.47 -18.38
N LYS A 34 14.36 -6.20 -18.09
CA LYS A 34 14.27 -7.65 -17.90
C LYS A 34 13.61 -7.96 -16.56
N LEU A 35 12.66 -8.90 -16.53
CA LEU A 35 11.99 -9.33 -15.32
C LEU A 35 13.01 -9.88 -14.30
N SER A 36 13.97 -10.67 -14.77
CA SER A 36 15.03 -11.26 -13.95
C SER A 36 15.95 -10.25 -13.25
N ASN A 37 16.16 -9.08 -13.83
CA ASN A 37 17.08 -8.09 -13.26
C ASN A 37 16.56 -7.41 -12.00
N LYS A 38 15.24 -7.24 -11.88
CA LYS A 38 14.62 -6.55 -10.73
C LYS A 38 13.84 -7.45 -9.81
N LYS A 39 13.44 -8.62 -10.27
CA LYS A 39 12.62 -9.60 -9.51
C LYS A 39 11.39 -9.00 -8.83
N ILE A 40 10.93 -7.82 -9.27
CA ILE A 40 9.81 -7.09 -8.69
C ILE A 40 8.52 -7.58 -9.33
N ILE A 41 7.47 -7.73 -8.54
CA ILE A 41 6.11 -7.98 -9.03
C ILE A 41 5.59 -6.68 -9.66
N THR A 42 5.88 -6.48 -10.93
CA THR A 42 5.66 -5.21 -11.63
C THR A 42 4.19 -4.87 -11.82
N THR A 43 3.88 -3.60 -12.11
CA THR A 43 2.52 -3.09 -12.30
C THR A 43 1.77 -3.86 -13.39
N GLY A 44 2.28 -4.24 -14.47
CA GLY A 44 1.57 -4.91 -15.56
C GLY A 44 1.73 -6.44 -15.57
N ILE A 45 2.25 -7.04 -14.51
CA ILE A 45 2.65 -8.45 -14.52
C ILE A 45 1.51 -9.42 -14.88
N PHE A 46 0.28 -9.12 -14.48
CA PHE A 46 -0.89 -9.96 -14.75
C PHE A 46 -1.28 -10.00 -16.24
N ASP A 47 -1.00 -8.91 -16.97
CA ASP A 47 -1.27 -8.81 -18.39
C ASP A 47 -0.06 -9.25 -19.24
N LEU A 48 1.15 -9.10 -18.70
CA LEU A 48 2.39 -9.44 -19.38
C LEU A 48 2.73 -10.94 -19.34
N PHE A 49 2.42 -11.58 -18.22
CA PHE A 49 2.74 -13.00 -17.96
C PHE A 49 1.54 -13.70 -17.31
N PRO A 50 0.38 -13.76 -18.00
CA PRO A 50 -0.85 -14.31 -17.45
C PRO A 50 -0.71 -15.80 -17.07
N GLU A 51 0.20 -16.54 -17.71
CA GLU A 51 0.47 -17.96 -17.46
C GLU A 51 1.01 -18.25 -16.07
N LEU A 52 1.54 -17.23 -15.37
CA LEU A 52 2.05 -17.39 -14.00
C LEU A 52 0.95 -17.38 -12.95
N PHE A 53 -0.27 -17.00 -13.32
CA PHE A 53 -1.30 -16.68 -12.36
C PHE A 53 -2.59 -17.44 -12.60
N LEU A 54 -3.20 -17.91 -11.53
CA LEU A 54 -4.58 -18.37 -11.54
C LEU A 54 -5.52 -17.17 -11.41
N THR A 55 -6.64 -17.23 -12.11
CA THR A 55 -7.67 -16.16 -12.10
C THR A 55 -8.70 -16.34 -11.00
N GLU A 56 -8.84 -17.55 -10.48
CA GLU A 56 -9.76 -17.97 -9.45
C GLU A 56 -9.00 -18.46 -8.22
N ASN A 57 -9.64 -18.36 -7.05
CA ASN A 57 -9.05 -18.83 -5.80
C ASN A 57 -8.87 -20.36 -5.86
N PRO A 58 -7.62 -20.86 -5.78
CA PRO A 58 -7.37 -22.30 -5.82
C PRO A 58 -7.89 -23.00 -4.56
N GLN A 59 -8.34 -24.24 -4.70
CA GLN A 59 -8.82 -25.07 -3.57
C GLN A 59 -7.72 -25.26 -2.51
N ASN A 60 -6.44 -25.34 -2.92
CA ASN A 60 -5.26 -25.45 -2.05
C ASN A 60 -4.66 -24.05 -1.81
N SER A 61 -5.41 -23.16 -1.20
CA SER A 61 -4.99 -21.76 -1.01
C SER A 61 -3.67 -21.60 -0.25
N GLU A 62 -3.25 -22.59 0.55
CA GLU A 62 -1.99 -22.57 1.31
C GLU A 62 -0.75 -22.65 0.41
N GLU A 63 -0.86 -23.21 -0.79
CA GLU A 63 0.24 -23.31 -1.75
C GLU A 63 0.38 -22.04 -2.61
N TYR A 64 -0.56 -21.12 -2.50
CA TYR A 64 -0.65 -19.95 -3.35
C TYR A 64 -0.68 -18.65 -2.56
N CYS A 65 0.00 -17.66 -3.09
CA CYS A 65 -0.06 -16.28 -2.64
C CYS A 65 -1.15 -15.53 -3.42
N CYS A 66 -2.13 -14.98 -2.72
CA CYS A 66 -3.07 -14.04 -3.32
C CYS A 66 -2.38 -12.70 -3.54
N LEU A 67 -2.38 -12.18 -4.77
CA LEU A 67 -1.83 -10.88 -5.12
C LEU A 67 -2.92 -9.94 -5.60
N VAL A 68 -2.98 -8.74 -5.02
CA VAL A 68 -3.77 -7.64 -5.56
C VAL A 68 -2.92 -6.85 -6.56
N GLY A 69 -3.48 -6.60 -7.71
CA GLY A 69 -2.84 -5.86 -8.79
C GLY A 69 -3.86 -5.15 -9.68
N ARG A 70 -3.42 -4.78 -10.87
CA ARG A 70 -4.32 -4.27 -11.93
C ARG A 70 -4.16 -5.08 -13.19
N SER A 71 -5.29 -5.36 -13.84
CA SER A 71 -5.37 -5.89 -15.19
C SER A 71 -6.34 -5.00 -15.98
N LYS A 72 -5.93 -4.56 -17.18
CA LYS A 72 -6.69 -3.64 -18.03
C LYS A 72 -7.23 -2.40 -17.26
N GLY A 73 -6.40 -1.84 -16.35
CA GLY A 73 -6.73 -0.67 -15.54
C GLY A 73 -7.63 -0.94 -14.33
N LYS A 74 -8.20 -2.13 -14.17
CA LYS A 74 -9.09 -2.49 -13.05
C LYS A 74 -8.32 -3.26 -11.98
N ARG A 75 -8.67 -3.01 -10.70
CA ARG A 75 -8.17 -3.79 -9.57
C ARG A 75 -8.69 -5.22 -9.69
N CYS A 76 -7.78 -6.18 -9.53
CA CYS A 76 -8.12 -7.60 -9.53
C CYS A 76 -7.19 -8.38 -8.62
N TYR A 77 -7.58 -9.61 -8.33
CA TYR A 77 -6.81 -10.58 -7.56
C TYR A 77 -6.34 -11.69 -8.47
N ARG A 78 -5.13 -12.19 -8.22
CA ARG A 78 -4.53 -13.33 -8.91
C ARG A 78 -3.76 -14.15 -7.91
N TRP A 79 -3.62 -15.43 -8.17
CA TRP A 79 -2.90 -16.36 -7.30
C TRP A 79 -1.69 -16.89 -8.02
N ILE A 80 -0.56 -16.94 -7.33
CA ILE A 80 0.72 -17.46 -7.82
C ILE A 80 1.28 -18.41 -6.75
N SER A 81 1.98 -19.47 -7.17
CA SER A 81 2.59 -20.39 -6.21
C SER A 81 3.54 -19.66 -5.26
N HIS A 82 3.44 -19.95 -3.98
CA HIS A 82 4.31 -19.43 -2.92
C HIS A 82 5.79 -19.63 -3.21
N LYS A 83 6.15 -20.72 -3.88
CA LYS A 83 7.53 -21.02 -4.24
C LYS A 83 8.20 -19.98 -5.13
N TYR A 84 7.43 -19.10 -5.78
CA TYR A 84 7.94 -18.09 -6.70
C TYR A 84 8.09 -16.70 -6.09
N ILE A 85 7.67 -16.53 -4.82
CA ILE A 85 7.64 -15.20 -4.18
C ILE A 85 8.41 -15.21 -2.86
N ASN A 86 9.22 -14.17 -2.68
CA ASN A 86 9.79 -13.83 -1.39
C ASN A 86 8.82 -12.91 -0.65
N CYS A 87 8.07 -13.46 0.28
CA CYS A 87 7.14 -12.70 1.12
C CYS A 87 7.87 -12.02 2.27
N GLY A 88 7.55 -10.75 2.53
CA GLY A 88 8.00 -10.05 3.72
C GLY A 88 7.15 -10.40 4.96
N GLU A 89 7.60 -9.96 6.13
CA GLU A 89 6.89 -10.20 7.41
C GLU A 89 5.44 -9.72 7.38
N ASN A 90 5.19 -8.60 6.73
CA ASN A 90 3.85 -8.01 6.56
C ASN A 90 2.88 -8.88 5.75
N TYR A 91 3.35 -9.92 5.07
CA TYR A 91 2.49 -10.87 4.35
C TYR A 91 1.55 -11.62 5.30
N TYR A 92 2.03 -11.96 6.47
CA TYR A 92 1.29 -12.74 7.49
C TYR A 92 0.40 -11.88 8.41
N LYS A 93 0.30 -10.58 8.14
CA LYS A 93 -0.38 -9.60 8.98
C LYS A 93 -1.49 -8.87 8.22
N TYR A 94 -2.45 -8.31 8.97
CA TYR A 94 -3.36 -7.31 8.42
C TYR A 94 -2.59 -6.06 8.03
N LYS A 95 -3.03 -5.39 6.98
CA LYS A 95 -2.37 -4.19 6.47
C LYS A 95 -3.33 -3.30 5.69
N VAL A 96 -3.02 -2.02 5.57
CA VAL A 96 -3.76 -1.11 4.71
C VAL A 96 -3.02 -0.98 3.38
N ILE A 97 -3.65 -1.38 2.29
CA ILE A 97 -3.11 -1.25 0.93
C ILE A 97 -3.70 -0.01 0.26
N LEU A 98 -2.85 0.77 -0.40
CA LEU A 98 -3.26 1.93 -1.19
C LEU A 98 -2.42 2.06 -2.46
N SER A 99 -2.94 2.82 -3.45
CA SER A 99 -2.23 3.06 -4.69
C SER A 99 -0.93 3.85 -4.44
N LYS A 100 0.15 3.43 -5.08
CA LYS A 100 1.43 4.12 -5.03
C LYS A 100 1.39 5.47 -5.77
N SER A 101 0.65 5.54 -6.89
CA SER A 101 0.36 6.81 -7.56
C SER A 101 -0.94 7.39 -7.01
N ASN A 102 -0.92 8.65 -6.60
CA ASN A 102 -2.06 9.33 -6.02
C ASN A 102 -2.06 10.82 -6.37
N GLY A 103 -3.17 11.28 -6.92
CA GLY A 103 -3.51 12.67 -7.13
C GLY A 103 -2.50 13.51 -7.92
N SER A 104 -2.43 14.79 -7.58
CA SER A 104 -1.60 15.81 -8.23
C SER A 104 -0.27 16.08 -7.50
N GLY A 105 -0.16 15.69 -6.24
CA GLY A 105 0.93 16.07 -5.34
C GLY A 105 0.59 17.28 -4.48
N GLU A 106 -0.68 17.71 -4.46
CA GLU A 106 -1.13 18.81 -3.60
C GLU A 106 -1.06 18.42 -2.12
N LEU A 107 -0.86 19.44 -1.29
CA LEU A 107 -0.81 19.27 0.17
C LEU A 107 -2.13 18.68 0.68
N GLY A 108 -2.05 17.59 1.43
CA GLY A 108 -3.21 16.98 2.07
C GLY A 108 -4.25 16.37 1.12
N GLU A 109 -3.88 16.08 -0.13
CA GLU A 109 -4.80 15.44 -1.11
C GLU A 109 -5.38 14.11 -0.60
N ALA A 110 -6.56 13.75 -1.12
CA ALA A 110 -7.20 12.49 -0.78
C ALA A 110 -6.40 11.27 -1.28
N LEU A 111 -6.31 10.24 -0.47
CA LEU A 111 -5.64 8.99 -0.83
C LEU A 111 -6.51 8.15 -1.76
N SER A 112 -5.90 7.55 -2.80
CA SER A 112 -6.63 6.72 -3.77
C SER A 112 -7.05 5.39 -3.15
N SER A 113 -8.32 5.30 -2.77
CA SER A 113 -9.03 4.06 -2.40
C SER A 113 -8.24 3.10 -1.51
N PRO A 114 -7.80 3.51 -0.30
CA PRO A 114 -7.17 2.61 0.64
C PRO A 114 -8.16 1.51 1.07
N PHE A 115 -7.64 0.32 1.32
CA PHE A 115 -8.44 -0.81 1.78
C PHE A 115 -7.62 -1.72 2.69
N ILE A 116 -8.31 -2.47 3.55
CA ILE A 116 -7.68 -3.44 4.43
C ILE A 116 -7.47 -4.74 3.67
N ALA A 117 -6.26 -5.27 3.73
CA ALA A 117 -5.93 -6.59 3.23
C ALA A 117 -5.75 -7.56 4.39
N GLU A 118 -6.35 -8.73 4.22
CA GLU A 118 -6.21 -9.87 5.14
C GLU A 118 -4.77 -10.41 5.11
N PRO A 119 -4.33 -11.17 6.12
CA PRO A 119 -3.13 -11.98 6.05
C PRO A 119 -3.10 -12.83 4.76
N PHE A 120 -1.91 -13.18 4.30
CA PHE A 120 -1.66 -13.95 3.07
C PHE A 120 -2.04 -13.22 1.77
N THR A 121 -2.21 -11.89 1.84
CA THR A 121 -2.43 -11.04 0.67
C THR A 121 -1.18 -10.23 0.35
N GLY A 122 -0.62 -10.44 -0.83
CA GLY A 122 0.44 -9.62 -1.40
C GLY A 122 -0.09 -8.58 -2.40
N PHE A 123 0.81 -7.83 -3.00
CA PHE A 123 0.42 -6.79 -3.95
C PHE A 123 1.54 -6.52 -4.97
N THR A 124 1.13 -6.04 -6.15
CA THR A 124 2.05 -5.63 -7.21
C THR A 124 2.61 -4.23 -6.94
N GLN A 125 3.63 -3.83 -7.69
CA GLN A 125 4.29 -2.50 -7.60
C GLN A 125 3.32 -1.31 -7.78
N THR A 126 2.11 -1.55 -8.26
CA THR A 126 1.03 -0.55 -8.35
C THR A 126 0.63 0.00 -6.99
N PHE A 127 0.84 -0.79 -5.94
CA PHE A 127 0.42 -0.51 -4.57
C PHE A 127 1.63 -0.42 -3.63
N LEU A 128 1.39 0.14 -2.48
CA LEU A 128 2.18 0.02 -1.26
C LEU A 128 1.26 -0.41 -0.12
N CYS A 129 1.81 -0.87 0.98
CA CYS A 129 1.01 -1.06 2.18
C CYS A 129 1.56 -0.31 3.38
N ILE A 130 0.65 0.03 4.28
CA ILE A 130 0.92 0.66 5.57
C ILE A 130 0.72 -0.37 6.67
N GLY A 131 1.72 -0.48 7.52
CA GLY A 131 1.72 -1.31 8.72
C GLY A 131 1.78 -2.82 8.46
N ALA A 132 1.88 -3.53 9.55
CA ALA A 132 1.77 -4.97 9.67
C ALA A 132 1.12 -5.24 11.03
N PHE A 133 -0.20 -5.41 11.05
CA PHE A 133 -1.03 -5.42 12.26
C PHE A 133 -1.43 -6.83 12.62
N ASP A 134 -1.49 -7.12 13.91
CA ASP A 134 -1.90 -8.43 14.42
C ASP A 134 -3.40 -8.65 14.28
N THR A 135 -4.18 -7.58 14.35
CA THR A 135 -5.64 -7.65 14.29
C THR A 135 -6.20 -6.77 13.16
N LYS A 136 -7.36 -7.17 12.66
CA LYS A 136 -8.12 -6.39 11.69
C LYS A 136 -8.51 -5.03 12.27
N LYS A 137 -8.82 -4.97 13.57
CA LYS A 137 -9.18 -3.73 14.26
C LYS A 137 -8.08 -2.70 14.26
N GLU A 138 -6.83 -3.11 14.49
CA GLU A 138 -5.67 -2.22 14.38
C GLU A 138 -5.50 -1.69 12.95
N ALA A 139 -5.67 -2.54 11.94
CA ALA A 139 -5.65 -2.12 10.54
C ALA A 139 -6.78 -1.12 10.20
N GLU A 140 -7.99 -1.31 10.77
CA GLU A 140 -9.11 -0.38 10.64
C GLU A 140 -8.78 0.98 11.26
N ASN A 141 -8.19 0.98 12.47
CA ASN A 141 -7.77 2.19 13.16
C ASN A 141 -6.67 2.92 12.36
N ALA A 142 -5.67 2.19 11.86
CA ALA A 142 -4.65 2.75 11.00
C ALA A 142 -5.23 3.31 9.67
N MET A 143 -6.24 2.66 9.11
CA MET A 143 -6.92 3.16 7.92
C MET A 143 -7.67 4.46 8.21
N LYS A 144 -8.34 4.60 9.37
CA LYS A 144 -8.92 5.87 9.79
C LYS A 144 -7.85 6.95 9.93
N TYR A 145 -6.72 6.62 10.60
CA TYR A 145 -5.63 7.57 10.80
C TYR A 145 -5.07 8.13 9.48
N ILE A 146 -4.75 7.28 8.51
CA ILE A 146 -4.20 7.78 7.23
C ILE A 146 -5.21 8.61 6.42
N LYS A 147 -6.50 8.52 6.72
CA LYS A 147 -7.55 9.36 6.13
C LYS A 147 -7.70 10.71 6.83
N THR A 148 -7.17 10.89 8.05
CA THR A 148 -7.23 12.17 8.76
C THR A 148 -6.55 13.28 7.97
N LYS A 149 -7.00 14.50 8.16
CA LYS A 149 -6.36 15.70 7.60
C LYS A 149 -4.92 15.85 8.14
N PHE A 150 -4.73 15.58 9.43
CA PHE A 150 -3.42 15.59 10.08
C PHE A 150 -2.41 14.68 9.38
N ALA A 151 -2.73 13.40 9.23
CA ALA A 151 -1.80 12.44 8.61
C ALA A 151 -1.50 12.80 7.14
N ARG A 152 -2.49 13.30 6.39
CA ARG A 152 -2.32 13.69 4.99
C ARG A 152 -1.50 14.97 4.83
N VAL A 153 -1.59 15.92 5.76
CA VAL A 153 -0.69 17.09 5.78
C VAL A 153 0.74 16.64 6.06
N MET A 154 0.96 15.81 7.07
CA MET A 154 2.30 15.26 7.38
C MET A 154 2.92 14.53 6.17
N LEU A 155 2.13 13.74 5.46
CA LEU A 155 2.56 13.11 4.22
C LEU A 155 2.85 14.15 3.13
N GLY A 156 2.00 15.17 3.01
CA GLY A 156 2.06 16.22 1.98
C GLY A 156 3.31 17.09 2.07
N VAL A 157 3.86 17.30 3.27
CA VAL A 157 5.10 18.10 3.46
C VAL A 157 6.26 17.59 2.60
N LEU A 158 6.31 16.28 2.33
CA LEU A 158 7.36 15.68 1.50
C LEU A 158 6.88 15.17 0.15
N LYS A 159 5.57 15.12 -0.04
CA LYS A 159 4.98 14.62 -1.28
C LYS A 159 4.78 15.76 -2.27
N VAL A 160 5.80 16.00 -3.08
CA VAL A 160 5.79 17.05 -4.12
C VAL A 160 5.44 16.51 -5.52
N THR A 161 5.08 15.23 -5.64
CA THR A 161 4.74 14.57 -6.90
C THR A 161 3.61 13.57 -6.72
N GLN A 162 3.03 13.06 -7.80
CA GLN A 162 2.02 11.99 -7.78
C GLN A 162 2.53 10.68 -7.15
N ASP A 163 3.85 10.44 -7.18
CA ASP A 163 4.42 9.22 -6.62
C ASP A 163 4.47 9.29 -5.09
N ASN A 164 3.96 8.26 -4.45
CA ASN A 164 3.85 8.12 -3.01
C ASN A 164 4.66 6.88 -2.53
N PRO A 165 5.99 6.94 -2.61
CA PRO A 165 6.82 5.81 -2.23
C PRO A 165 6.86 5.63 -0.71
N PRO A 166 7.16 4.41 -0.20
CA PRO A 166 7.20 4.10 1.23
C PRO A 166 8.03 5.06 2.07
N GLU A 167 9.13 5.58 1.52
CA GLU A 167 10.07 6.47 2.23
C GLU A 167 9.41 7.77 2.70
N LYS A 168 8.36 8.23 2.02
CA LYS A 168 7.64 9.45 2.41
C LYS A 168 6.80 9.26 3.67
N TRP A 169 6.32 8.05 3.91
CA TRP A 169 5.51 7.72 5.08
C TRP A 169 6.27 7.77 6.41
N ARG A 170 7.61 7.73 6.39
CA ARG A 170 8.42 7.83 7.61
C ARG A 170 8.19 9.12 8.42
N TYR A 171 7.69 10.18 7.77
CA TYR A 171 7.43 11.46 8.41
C TYR A 171 5.99 11.58 8.95
N VAL A 172 5.12 10.68 8.57
CA VAL A 172 3.79 10.56 9.19
C VAL A 172 4.01 9.88 10.55
N PRO A 173 3.69 10.55 11.67
CA PRO A 173 3.93 10.01 13.02
C PRO A 173 3.29 8.63 13.19
N LEU A 174 4.00 7.72 13.83
CA LEU A 174 3.44 6.41 14.20
C LEU A 174 2.56 6.59 15.42
N GLN A 175 1.37 6.01 15.37
CA GLN A 175 0.43 5.97 16.48
C GLN A 175 0.35 4.56 17.05
N ASP A 176 -0.15 4.43 18.28
CA ASP A 176 -0.67 3.18 18.81
C ASP A 176 -2.08 2.97 18.26
N PHE A 177 -2.32 1.84 17.59
CA PHE A 177 -3.62 1.47 17.02
C PHE A 177 -4.35 0.42 17.85
N THR A 178 -3.79 0.01 18.98
CA THR A 178 -4.38 -0.95 19.90
C THR A 178 -5.46 -0.30 20.78
N ALA A 179 -6.10 -1.10 21.62
CA ALA A 179 -7.06 -0.61 22.60
C ALA A 179 -6.41 0.23 23.71
N ALA A 180 -5.09 0.21 23.87
CA ALA A 180 -4.34 0.99 24.85
C ALA A 180 -3.96 2.40 24.35
N SER A 181 -4.36 2.75 23.11
CA SER A 181 -4.07 4.05 22.49
C SER A 181 -4.61 5.22 23.29
N ASP A 182 -3.87 6.32 23.29
CA ASP A 182 -4.31 7.64 23.79
C ASP A 182 -5.28 8.36 22.83
N ILE A 183 -5.52 7.79 21.64
CA ILE A 183 -6.50 8.24 20.67
C ILE A 183 -7.71 7.32 20.68
N ASP A 184 -8.91 7.87 20.78
CA ASP A 184 -10.15 7.13 20.61
C ASP A 184 -10.43 6.83 19.12
N TRP A 185 -9.99 5.68 18.67
CA TRP A 185 -10.19 5.22 17.29
C TRP A 185 -11.64 4.84 16.97
N SER A 186 -12.56 4.79 17.95
CA SER A 186 -13.99 4.58 17.71
C SER A 186 -14.66 5.84 17.17
N ALA A 187 -14.10 7.00 17.48
CA ALA A 187 -14.58 8.31 17.07
C ALA A 187 -14.64 8.50 15.53
N SER A 188 -15.32 9.58 15.12
CA SER A 188 -15.33 10.01 13.71
C SER A 188 -13.95 10.52 13.28
N ILE A 189 -13.66 10.52 11.97
CA ILE A 189 -12.38 11.04 11.45
C ILE A 189 -12.13 12.50 11.88
N PRO A 190 -13.11 13.42 11.81
CA PRO A 190 -12.92 14.78 12.33
C PRO A 190 -12.63 14.85 13.84
N ASP A 191 -13.21 13.94 14.64
CA ASP A 191 -12.91 13.89 16.08
C ASP A 191 -11.51 13.33 16.35
N ILE A 192 -11.06 12.37 15.56
CA ILE A 192 -9.68 11.88 15.58
C ILE A 192 -8.71 12.98 15.19
N ASP A 193 -9.01 13.79 14.17
CA ASP A 193 -8.19 14.96 13.80
C ASP A 193 -8.03 15.91 15.00
N ARG A 194 -9.12 16.26 15.71
CA ARG A 194 -9.06 17.11 16.91
C ARG A 194 -8.19 16.52 18.02
N GLN A 195 -8.27 15.23 18.26
CA GLN A 195 -7.41 14.54 19.23
C GLN A 195 -5.94 14.63 18.82
N LEU A 196 -5.63 14.44 17.53
CA LEU A 196 -4.28 14.54 17.00
C LEU A 196 -3.75 15.98 17.09
N TYR A 197 -4.55 16.98 16.76
CA TYR A 197 -4.16 18.39 16.90
C TYR A 197 -3.76 18.70 18.35
N ASN A 198 -4.56 18.28 19.31
CA ASN A 198 -4.27 18.46 20.74
C ASN A 198 -3.00 17.67 21.15
N LYS A 199 -2.88 16.41 20.76
CA LYS A 199 -1.73 15.56 21.08
C LYS A 199 -0.41 16.16 20.60
N TYR A 200 -0.40 16.77 19.42
CA TYR A 200 0.78 17.38 18.81
C TYR A 200 0.93 18.88 19.10
N GLY A 201 0.01 19.46 19.87
CA GLY A 201 0.08 20.84 20.33
C GLY A 201 0.00 21.86 19.19
N LEU A 202 -0.81 21.60 18.16
CA LEU A 202 -1.00 22.55 17.07
C LEU A 202 -1.64 23.83 17.56
N SER A 203 -1.13 24.96 17.09
CA SER A 203 -1.75 26.27 17.30
C SER A 203 -3.08 26.40 16.55
N GLN A 204 -3.94 27.34 16.97
CA GLN A 204 -5.20 27.58 16.27
C GLN A 204 -4.98 27.97 14.80
N GLU A 205 -3.93 28.75 14.51
CA GLU A 205 -3.57 29.14 13.15
C GLU A 205 -3.22 27.94 12.27
N GLU A 206 -2.46 26.96 12.81
CA GLU A 206 -2.13 25.73 12.10
C GLU A 206 -3.36 24.85 11.86
N ILE A 207 -4.25 24.76 12.86
CA ILE A 207 -5.52 24.03 12.73
C ILE A 207 -6.38 24.66 11.64
N ASP A 208 -6.57 25.99 11.69
CA ASP A 208 -7.39 26.70 10.69
C ASP A 208 -6.83 26.52 9.28
N PHE A 209 -5.50 26.56 9.12
CA PHE A 209 -4.84 26.28 7.86
C PHE A 209 -5.14 24.85 7.36
N ILE A 210 -5.03 23.84 8.21
CA ILE A 210 -5.30 22.44 7.85
C ILE A 210 -6.79 22.28 7.48
N GLU A 211 -7.68 22.84 8.29
CA GLU A 211 -9.13 22.73 8.07
C GLU A 211 -9.58 23.40 6.77
N GLU A 212 -8.96 24.52 6.39
CA GLU A 212 -9.24 25.22 5.14
C GLU A 212 -8.67 24.51 3.92
N LYS A 213 -7.41 24.06 3.99
CA LYS A 213 -6.68 23.55 2.81
C LYS A 213 -6.93 22.09 2.51
N VAL A 214 -7.24 21.29 3.52
CA VAL A 214 -7.35 19.84 3.38
C VAL A 214 -8.81 19.41 3.36
N ARG A 215 -9.26 18.83 2.25
CA ARG A 215 -10.63 18.31 2.14
C ARG A 215 -10.83 17.11 3.06
N ALA A 216 -12.05 16.94 3.58
CA ALA A 216 -12.42 15.75 4.33
C ALA A 216 -12.30 14.48 3.44
N MET A 217 -12.06 13.35 4.08
CA MET A 217 -12.00 12.04 3.46
C MET A 217 -12.72 11.03 4.38
N ASP A 218 -13.77 10.38 3.85
CA ASP A 218 -14.58 9.38 4.56
C ASP A 218 -13.93 7.98 4.55
#